data_2497aa7148ac24abdd7feb40835cc5b1
#
_entry.id   2497aa7148ac24abdd7feb40835cc5b1
#
_cell.length_a   1.000
_cell.length_b   1.000
_cell.length_c   1.000
_cell.angle_alpha   90.00
_cell.angle_beta   90.00
_cell.angle_gamma   90.00
#
_symmetry.space_group_name_H-M   'P 1'
#
loop_
_entity.id
_entity.type
_entity.pdbx_description
1 polymer ?
#
loop_
_entity_poly.entity_id
_entity_poly.type
_entity_poly.pdbx_seq_one_letter_code
_entity_poly.pdbx_strand_id
1 'polypeptide(L)'
;MTTIKDMVAMTRRMAFGSMSEQINLVGSAYTAGGTELTLDMDVTGITPGMVLSSGLNVWYVKGLDAANRLVYVIPGYDNSPQGNAAVGDFVFIKPRVTDGYIFESLNEEILRLSAPGNGLYKIAEWTADVDATWQTYIFPSAADDMIGLLRVRYRMPGTEDVWLDIPEKSYRMQIEAGENRVRILRNIPSGTEVRFIYKAPFSAASSLADDPVADCGLADTMVDIPSLGVLATLLRTTESRRNQVQTQGDSRRAGEVQSGANTAAGSRIEREYRDRVNEEAARLMQRVSIQRSL
;
A
#
# COMPACT_ATOMS: atom_id res chain seq x y z
N MET A 1 13.49 -4.53 9.17
CA MET A 1 12.17 -3.95 8.91
C MET A 1 12.01 -3.86 7.40
N THR A 2 10.92 -4.33 6.88
CA THR A 2 10.59 -4.24 5.45
C THR A 2 9.95 -2.89 5.21
N THR A 3 10.44 -2.11 4.25
CA THR A 3 9.84 -0.82 3.86
C THR A 3 8.97 -0.99 2.63
N ILE A 4 8.14 0.00 2.32
CA ILE A 4 7.39 0.04 1.05
C ILE A 4 8.36 0.01 -0.14
N LYS A 5 9.54 0.64 -0.02
CA LYS A 5 10.61 0.55 -1.04
C LYS A 5 11.03 -0.90 -1.30
N ASP A 6 11.15 -1.70 -0.24
CA ASP A 6 11.51 -3.12 -0.39
C ASP A 6 10.39 -3.92 -1.06
N MET A 7 9.12 -3.59 -0.75
CA MET A 7 7.95 -4.20 -1.42
C MET A 7 7.91 -3.84 -2.91
N VAL A 8 8.16 -2.59 -3.28
CA VAL A 8 8.27 -2.14 -4.69
C VAL A 8 9.37 -2.91 -5.40
N ALA A 9 10.56 -2.99 -4.81
CA ALA A 9 11.72 -3.70 -5.38
C ALA A 9 11.44 -5.21 -5.51
N MET A 10 10.79 -5.81 -4.53
CA MET A 10 10.38 -7.23 -4.56
C MET A 10 9.35 -7.47 -5.68
N THR A 11 8.30 -6.64 -5.76
CA THR A 11 7.26 -6.75 -6.79
C THR A 11 7.85 -6.62 -8.18
N ARG A 12 8.75 -5.62 -8.40
CA ARG A 12 9.48 -5.44 -9.67
C ARG A 12 10.27 -6.69 -10.03
N ARG A 13 11.02 -7.23 -9.07
CA ARG A 13 11.84 -8.43 -9.26
C ARG A 13 11.00 -9.66 -9.61
N MET A 14 9.87 -9.83 -8.96
CA MET A 14 8.93 -10.93 -9.22
C MET A 14 8.24 -10.79 -10.58
N ALA A 15 7.88 -9.56 -10.99
CA ALA A 15 7.19 -9.28 -12.26
C ALA A 15 8.10 -9.44 -13.48
N PHE A 16 9.36 -9.02 -13.37
CA PHE A 16 10.26 -8.91 -14.54
C PHE A 16 11.49 -9.81 -14.45
N GLY A 17 11.70 -10.48 -13.31
CA GLY A 17 12.82 -11.38 -13.10
C GLY A 17 14.17 -10.66 -13.18
N SER A 18 15.17 -11.36 -13.71
CA SER A 18 16.51 -10.81 -13.99
C SER A 18 16.60 -10.18 -15.38
N MET A 19 15.48 -9.82 -16.03
CA MET A 19 15.52 -9.16 -17.32
C MET A 19 16.26 -7.84 -17.14
N SER A 20 17.34 -7.65 -17.90
CA SER A 20 18.19 -6.47 -17.85
C SER A 20 17.43 -5.22 -18.26
N GLU A 21 16.83 -4.52 -17.31
CA GLU A 21 16.47 -3.14 -17.49
C GLU A 21 17.79 -2.34 -17.58
N GLN A 22 17.85 -1.39 -18.48
CA GLN A 22 19.01 -0.52 -18.56
C GLN A 22 18.98 0.42 -17.34
N ILE A 23 20.02 0.36 -16.52
CA ILE A 23 20.13 1.10 -15.25
C ILE A 23 21.32 2.05 -15.36
N ASN A 24 21.15 3.25 -14.82
CA ASN A 24 22.22 4.22 -14.56
C ASN A 24 22.13 4.66 -13.09
N LEU A 25 23.00 5.53 -12.65
CA LEU A 25 23.01 6.10 -11.32
C LEU A 25 22.91 7.61 -11.39
N VAL A 26 22.33 8.24 -10.37
CA VAL A 26 22.38 9.69 -10.20
C VAL A 26 23.81 10.10 -9.86
N GLY A 27 24.45 10.90 -10.73
CA GLY A 27 25.84 11.33 -10.57
C GLY A 27 26.00 12.57 -9.69
N SER A 28 24.99 13.45 -9.66
CA SER A 28 24.93 14.60 -8.74
C SER A 28 23.51 14.71 -8.18
N ALA A 29 23.38 15.22 -6.93
CA ALA A 29 22.09 15.36 -6.28
C ALA A 29 21.11 16.17 -7.14
N TYR A 30 19.94 15.57 -7.40
CA TYR A 30 18.86 16.20 -8.14
C TYR A 30 17.87 16.85 -7.18
N THR A 31 17.52 18.10 -7.43
CA THR A 31 16.53 18.84 -6.67
C THR A 31 15.15 18.75 -7.35
N ALA A 32 14.11 18.57 -6.57
CA ALA A 32 12.72 18.51 -7.03
C ALA A 32 12.38 19.68 -7.99
N GLY A 33 11.79 19.36 -9.13
CA GLY A 33 11.45 20.33 -10.18
C GLY A 33 12.62 20.78 -11.06
N GLY A 34 13.85 20.28 -10.82
CA GLY A 34 15.01 20.54 -11.69
C GLY A 34 14.78 20.04 -13.12
N THR A 35 15.38 20.71 -14.08
CA THR A 35 15.32 20.34 -15.50
C THR A 35 16.58 19.67 -16.01
N GLU A 36 17.55 19.45 -15.13
CA GLU A 36 18.83 18.85 -15.42
C GLU A 36 19.11 17.70 -14.48
N LEU A 37 19.41 16.53 -15.03
CA LEU A 37 19.76 15.31 -14.31
C LEU A 37 21.15 14.84 -14.76
N THR A 38 22.12 14.86 -13.86
CA THR A 38 23.44 14.31 -14.10
C THR A 38 23.47 12.84 -13.76
N LEU A 39 23.94 12.02 -14.69
CA LEU A 39 24.09 10.58 -14.51
C LEU A 39 25.55 10.18 -14.32
N ASP A 40 25.81 9.09 -13.63
CA ASP A 40 27.17 8.64 -13.33
C ASP A 40 27.79 7.85 -14.49
N MET A 41 26.98 7.03 -15.17
CA MET A 41 27.45 6.22 -16.30
C MET A 41 27.19 6.89 -17.64
N ASP A 42 27.64 6.24 -18.72
CA ASP A 42 27.43 6.68 -20.07
C ASP A 42 25.96 6.91 -20.43
N VAL A 43 25.66 7.98 -21.10
CA VAL A 43 24.33 8.42 -21.50
C VAL A 43 24.06 8.27 -23.01
N THR A 44 25.00 7.72 -23.78
CA THR A 44 24.91 7.61 -25.26
C THR A 44 23.71 6.76 -25.71
N GLY A 45 23.22 5.85 -24.86
CA GLY A 45 22.00 5.05 -25.09
C GLY A 45 20.71 5.77 -24.82
N ILE A 46 20.74 6.99 -24.24
CA ILE A 46 19.56 7.78 -23.92
C ILE A 46 19.27 8.71 -25.11
N THR A 47 18.00 8.77 -25.50
CA THR A 47 17.54 9.66 -26.58
C THR A 47 16.37 10.52 -26.14
N PRO A 48 16.18 11.70 -26.72
CA PRO A 48 14.98 12.50 -26.50
C PRO A 48 13.73 11.68 -26.77
N GLY A 49 12.71 11.84 -25.91
CA GLY A 49 11.48 11.05 -25.96
C GLY A 49 11.48 9.83 -25.05
N MET A 50 12.61 9.45 -24.47
CA MET A 50 12.65 8.38 -23.46
C MET A 50 12.13 8.85 -22.11
N VAL A 51 11.68 7.88 -21.32
CA VAL A 51 11.29 8.07 -19.93
C VAL A 51 12.37 7.48 -19.03
N LEU A 52 12.74 8.23 -18.00
CA LEU A 52 13.62 7.81 -16.91
C LEU A 52 12.80 7.73 -15.63
N SER A 53 13.13 6.83 -14.72
CA SER A 53 12.52 6.82 -13.38
C SER A 53 13.51 6.47 -12.28
N SER A 54 13.34 7.09 -11.11
CA SER A 54 14.10 6.79 -9.89
C SER A 54 13.18 7.00 -8.68
N GLY A 55 12.93 5.94 -7.94
CA GLY A 55 11.91 5.99 -6.90
C GLY A 55 10.56 6.44 -7.47
N LEU A 56 9.94 7.44 -6.84
CA LEU A 56 8.67 7.99 -7.33
C LEU A 56 8.82 9.01 -8.45
N ASN A 57 10.05 9.47 -8.74
CA ASN A 57 10.30 10.44 -9.80
C ASN A 57 10.20 9.78 -11.16
N VAL A 58 9.51 10.46 -12.07
CA VAL A 58 9.49 10.10 -13.50
C VAL A 58 9.84 11.33 -14.32
N TRP A 59 10.78 11.18 -15.23
CA TRP A 59 11.29 12.24 -16.08
C TRP A 59 11.12 11.89 -17.55
N TYR A 60 10.70 12.86 -18.33
CA TYR A 60 10.71 12.77 -19.78
C TYR A 60 11.98 13.46 -20.33
N VAL A 61 12.75 12.77 -21.16
CA VAL A 61 14.01 13.28 -21.74
C VAL A 61 13.71 14.23 -22.86
N LYS A 62 14.16 15.49 -22.74
CA LYS A 62 14.11 16.51 -23.80
C LYS A 62 15.37 16.55 -24.67
N GLY A 63 16.53 16.30 -24.07
CA GLY A 63 17.81 16.37 -24.72
C GLY A 63 18.90 15.82 -23.83
N LEU A 64 20.11 15.75 -24.36
CA LEU A 64 21.24 15.28 -23.57
C LEU A 64 22.55 16.02 -24.01
N ASP A 65 23.46 16.14 -23.04
CA ASP A 65 24.85 16.49 -23.24
C ASP A 65 25.72 15.31 -22.82
N ALA A 66 26.13 14.50 -23.78
CA ALA A 66 26.88 13.28 -23.53
C ALA A 66 28.28 13.55 -22.95
N ALA A 67 28.89 14.70 -23.27
CA ALA A 67 30.21 15.05 -22.76
C ALA A 67 30.20 15.28 -21.24
N ASN A 68 29.14 15.89 -20.73
CA ASN A 68 28.96 16.18 -19.32
C ASN A 68 28.07 15.17 -18.61
N ARG A 69 27.61 14.09 -19.27
CA ARG A 69 26.65 13.09 -18.75
C ARG A 69 25.38 13.74 -18.23
N LEU A 70 24.95 14.82 -18.84
CA LEU A 70 23.81 15.62 -18.44
C LEU A 70 22.60 15.30 -19.31
N VAL A 71 21.48 15.04 -18.70
CA VAL A 71 20.20 14.79 -19.36
C VAL A 71 19.25 15.93 -19.02
N TYR A 72 18.76 16.60 -20.05
CA TYR A 72 17.72 17.63 -19.91
C TYR A 72 16.35 16.95 -19.80
N VAL A 73 15.63 17.21 -18.72
CA VAL A 73 14.41 16.47 -18.39
C VAL A 73 13.22 17.39 -18.14
N ILE A 74 12.01 16.85 -18.33
CA ILE A 74 10.77 17.39 -17.79
C ILE A 74 10.42 16.54 -16.57
N PRO A 75 10.43 17.12 -15.36
CA PRO A 75 10.05 16.41 -14.15
C PRO A 75 8.52 16.23 -14.06
N GLY A 76 8.07 15.27 -13.23
CA GLY A 76 6.65 15.05 -13.01
C GLY A 76 5.91 14.49 -14.22
N TYR A 77 6.61 13.78 -15.11
CA TYR A 77 5.97 13.12 -16.25
C TYR A 77 4.97 12.08 -15.76
N ASP A 78 3.85 11.99 -16.45
CA ASP A 78 2.74 11.08 -16.09
C ASP A 78 2.15 11.34 -14.69
N ASN A 79 2.07 12.63 -14.31
CA ASN A 79 1.60 13.09 -13.00
C ASN A 79 2.39 12.53 -11.79
N SER A 80 3.60 12.03 -12.03
CA SER A 80 4.45 11.52 -10.95
C SER A 80 4.83 12.63 -9.97
N PRO A 81 5.02 12.30 -8.68
CA PRO A 81 5.56 13.23 -7.71
C PRO A 81 6.92 13.78 -8.17
N GLN A 82 7.20 15.04 -7.82
CA GLN A 82 8.51 15.66 -8.04
C GLN A 82 9.27 15.64 -6.72
N GLY A 83 10.22 14.74 -6.59
CA GLY A 83 11.04 14.59 -5.40
C GLY A 83 12.51 14.80 -5.69
N ASN A 84 13.32 14.85 -4.63
CA ASN A 84 14.78 14.85 -4.74
C ASN A 84 15.27 13.44 -5.09
N ALA A 85 16.43 13.36 -5.76
CA ALA A 85 17.16 12.11 -5.92
C ALA A 85 18.61 12.30 -5.43
N ALA A 86 19.07 11.35 -4.65
CA ALA A 86 20.41 11.38 -4.08
C ALA A 86 21.45 10.80 -5.05
N VAL A 87 22.69 11.20 -4.88
CA VAL A 87 23.83 10.61 -5.61
C VAL A 87 23.86 9.11 -5.33
N GLY A 88 23.96 8.31 -6.39
CA GLY A 88 23.97 6.86 -6.33
C GLY A 88 22.59 6.20 -6.37
N ASP A 89 21.50 6.96 -6.39
CA ASP A 89 20.17 6.38 -6.63
C ASP A 89 20.10 5.76 -8.02
N PHE A 90 19.41 4.61 -8.12
CA PHE A 90 19.22 3.93 -9.39
C PHE A 90 18.26 4.71 -10.29
N VAL A 91 18.66 4.90 -11.55
CA VAL A 91 17.83 5.47 -12.60
C VAL A 91 17.55 4.40 -13.65
N PHE A 92 16.30 4.00 -13.77
CA PHE A 92 15.84 3.08 -14.80
C PHE A 92 15.61 3.83 -16.11
N ILE A 93 16.25 3.37 -17.18
CA ILE A 93 16.12 3.94 -18.52
C ILE A 93 15.04 3.18 -19.28
N LYS A 94 13.98 3.89 -19.67
CA LYS A 94 12.83 3.32 -20.37
C LYS A 94 12.23 2.13 -19.61
N PRO A 95 11.90 2.30 -18.31
CA PRO A 95 11.35 1.21 -17.50
C PRO A 95 10.06 0.67 -18.12
N ARG A 96 9.83 -0.62 -18.00
CA ARG A 96 8.55 -1.24 -18.42
C ARG A 96 7.40 -0.75 -17.57
N VAL A 97 7.66 -0.59 -16.29
CA VAL A 97 6.75 -0.05 -15.29
C VAL A 97 7.57 0.80 -14.32
N THR A 98 7.09 1.97 -13.99
CA THR A 98 7.78 2.88 -13.05
C THR A 98 7.56 2.42 -11.61
N ASP A 99 8.49 2.76 -10.72
CA ASP A 99 8.31 2.48 -9.27
C ASP A 99 7.10 3.22 -8.71
N GLY A 100 6.80 4.42 -9.23
CA GLY A 100 5.60 5.17 -8.87
C GLY A 100 4.31 4.39 -9.17
N TYR A 101 4.21 3.77 -10.34
CA TYR A 101 3.05 2.94 -10.68
C TYR A 101 2.93 1.72 -9.76
N ILE A 102 4.05 1.05 -9.44
CA ILE A 102 4.03 -0.08 -8.50
C ILE A 102 3.61 0.39 -7.11
N PHE A 103 4.11 1.54 -6.66
CA PHE A 103 3.75 2.14 -5.37
C PHE A 103 2.26 2.47 -5.28
N GLU A 104 1.69 3.12 -6.29
CA GLU A 104 0.25 3.40 -6.35
C GLU A 104 -0.57 2.11 -6.35
N SER A 105 -0.17 1.13 -7.16
CA SER A 105 -0.84 -0.17 -7.19
C SER A 105 -0.75 -0.92 -5.85
N LEU A 106 0.38 -0.82 -5.13
CA LEU A 106 0.52 -1.37 -3.78
C LEU A 106 -0.44 -0.70 -2.80
N ASN A 107 -0.56 0.62 -2.86
CA ASN A 107 -1.49 1.37 -2.03
C ASN A 107 -2.95 0.98 -2.31
N GLU A 108 -3.32 0.84 -3.57
CA GLU A 108 -4.65 0.35 -3.95
C GLU A 108 -4.93 -1.05 -3.39
N GLU A 109 -3.95 -1.97 -3.49
CA GLU A 109 -4.10 -3.32 -2.94
C GLU A 109 -4.14 -3.32 -1.41
N ILE A 110 -3.34 -2.50 -0.71
CA ILE A 110 -3.40 -2.35 0.75
C ILE A 110 -4.80 -1.91 1.19
N LEU A 111 -5.35 -0.87 0.57
CA LEU A 111 -6.70 -0.41 0.87
C LEU A 111 -7.76 -1.48 0.53
N ARG A 112 -7.58 -2.20 -0.58
CA ARG A 112 -8.48 -3.27 -1.03
C ARG A 112 -8.54 -4.46 -0.06
N LEU A 113 -7.48 -4.73 0.70
CA LEU A 113 -7.50 -5.79 1.72
C LEU A 113 -8.64 -5.59 2.73
N SER A 114 -9.01 -4.34 3.02
CA SER A 114 -10.12 -4.00 3.92
C SER A 114 -11.51 -4.06 3.27
N ALA A 115 -11.60 -4.47 1.99
CA ALA A 115 -12.89 -4.61 1.32
C ALA A 115 -13.76 -5.68 2.04
N PRO A 116 -15.09 -5.50 2.12
CA PRO A 116 -15.98 -6.39 2.88
C PRO A 116 -15.85 -7.86 2.54
N GLY A 117 -15.50 -8.20 1.30
CA GLY A 117 -15.33 -9.59 0.85
C GLY A 117 -14.04 -10.27 1.33
N ASN A 118 -13.03 -9.53 1.78
CA ASN A 118 -11.73 -10.06 2.18
C ASN A 118 -11.64 -10.37 3.68
N GLY A 119 -12.49 -9.76 4.51
CA GLY A 119 -12.53 -10.00 5.94
C GLY A 119 -11.30 -9.55 6.74
N LEU A 120 -10.41 -8.76 6.13
CA LEU A 120 -9.21 -8.24 6.74
C LEU A 120 -9.42 -6.81 7.25
N TYR A 121 -8.80 -6.48 8.37
CA TYR A 121 -8.87 -5.16 9.00
C TYR A 121 -7.75 -4.99 10.01
N LYS A 122 -7.37 -3.77 10.30
CA LYS A 122 -6.54 -3.47 11.46
C LYS A 122 -7.40 -3.31 12.71
N ILE A 123 -6.85 -3.72 13.85
CA ILE A 123 -7.47 -3.47 15.16
C ILE A 123 -6.97 -2.12 15.64
N ALA A 124 -7.87 -1.19 15.85
CA ALA A 124 -7.57 0.13 16.38
C ALA A 124 -8.24 0.32 17.74
N GLU A 125 -7.66 1.20 18.54
CA GLU A 125 -8.16 1.54 19.88
C GLU A 125 -8.38 3.05 19.98
N TRP A 126 -9.45 3.42 20.67
CA TRP A 126 -9.71 4.80 21.06
C TRP A 126 -10.15 4.83 22.51
N THR A 127 -9.65 5.79 23.27
CA THR A 127 -9.97 5.97 24.70
C THR A 127 -10.64 7.32 24.88
N ALA A 128 -11.68 7.35 25.70
CA ALA A 128 -12.40 8.56 26.07
C ALA A 128 -12.70 8.55 27.56
N ASP A 129 -12.76 9.75 28.17
CA ASP A 129 -13.17 9.92 29.55
C ASP A 129 -14.69 9.67 29.67
N VAL A 130 -15.09 9.03 30.77
CA VAL A 130 -16.48 8.83 31.10
C VAL A 130 -17.09 10.10 31.67
N ASP A 131 -17.98 10.69 30.89
CA ASP A 131 -18.88 11.75 31.42
C ASP A 131 -20.16 11.12 31.96
N ALA A 132 -20.45 11.36 33.23
CA ALA A 132 -21.64 10.82 33.90
C ALA A 132 -22.96 11.30 33.28
N THR A 133 -22.95 12.42 32.60
CA THR A 133 -24.14 13.01 31.94
C THR A 133 -24.35 12.48 30.55
N TRP A 134 -23.31 12.00 29.86
CA TRP A 134 -23.35 11.57 28.47
C TRP A 134 -22.88 10.12 28.34
N GLN A 135 -23.79 9.22 28.11
CA GLN A 135 -23.47 7.81 27.81
C GLN A 135 -23.27 7.60 26.30
N THR A 136 -23.20 8.67 25.51
CA THR A 136 -23.01 8.62 24.06
C THR A 136 -21.65 9.20 23.70
N TYR A 137 -20.82 8.41 23.07
CA TYR A 137 -19.46 8.75 22.65
C TYR A 137 -19.45 8.93 21.14
N ILE A 138 -18.97 10.06 20.68
CA ILE A 138 -18.76 10.37 19.26
C ILE A 138 -17.32 10.00 18.93
N PHE A 139 -17.13 9.12 17.96
CA PHE A 139 -15.79 8.76 17.50
C PHE A 139 -15.16 9.97 16.80
N PRO A 140 -13.83 10.20 16.99
CA PRO A 140 -13.13 11.26 16.29
C PRO A 140 -13.14 10.98 14.78
N SER A 141 -12.98 12.02 13.96
CA SER A 141 -12.96 11.92 12.49
C SER A 141 -11.90 10.93 11.97
N ALA A 142 -10.81 10.72 12.71
CA ALA A 142 -9.82 9.68 12.41
C ALA A 142 -10.37 8.24 12.53
N ALA A 143 -11.56 8.06 13.08
CA ALA A 143 -12.26 6.78 13.18
C ALA A 143 -13.55 6.75 12.34
N ASP A 144 -13.77 7.72 11.44
CA ASP A 144 -14.95 7.77 10.57
C ASP A 144 -15.03 6.56 9.65
N ASP A 145 -13.88 5.95 9.32
CA ASP A 145 -13.78 4.73 8.51
C ASP A 145 -13.96 3.44 9.33
N MET A 146 -14.45 3.51 10.56
CA MET A 146 -14.65 2.33 11.40
C MET A 146 -15.58 1.32 10.71
N ILE A 147 -15.05 0.11 10.46
CA ILE A 147 -15.80 -0.99 9.86
C ILE A 147 -16.78 -1.62 10.88
N GLY A 148 -16.40 -1.64 12.15
CA GLY A 148 -17.23 -2.20 13.20
C GLY A 148 -16.55 -2.25 14.56
N LEU A 149 -17.36 -2.26 15.62
CA LEU A 149 -16.89 -2.32 17.00
C LEU A 149 -16.63 -3.77 17.40
N LEU A 150 -15.48 -4.04 18.02
CA LEU A 150 -15.08 -5.35 18.50
C LEU A 150 -15.38 -5.53 19.99
N ARG A 151 -14.99 -4.52 20.80
CA ARG A 151 -15.05 -4.60 22.25
C ARG A 151 -15.10 -3.21 22.85
N VAL A 152 -15.82 -3.08 23.97
CA VAL A 152 -15.81 -1.87 24.80
C VAL A 152 -15.39 -2.27 26.20
N ARG A 153 -14.43 -1.54 26.76
CA ARG A 153 -13.90 -1.75 28.11
C ARG A 153 -13.93 -0.44 28.88
N TYR A 154 -14.08 -0.53 30.20
CA TYR A 154 -13.88 0.62 31.07
C TYR A 154 -12.82 0.32 32.12
N ARG A 155 -12.08 1.32 32.53
CA ARG A 155 -11.06 1.20 33.56
C ARG A 155 -11.73 1.07 34.93
N MET A 156 -11.30 0.08 35.72
CA MET A 156 -11.82 -0.09 37.07
C MET A 156 -11.38 1.10 37.95
N PRO A 157 -12.30 1.77 38.68
CA PRO A 157 -11.95 2.88 39.56
C PRO A 157 -10.86 2.51 40.58
N GLY A 158 -9.86 3.38 40.74
CA GLY A 158 -8.78 3.17 41.70
C GLY A 158 -7.68 2.21 41.24
N THR A 159 -7.71 1.77 39.97
CA THR A 159 -6.66 0.91 39.37
C THR A 159 -6.19 1.52 38.05
N GLU A 160 -4.88 1.41 37.75
CA GLU A 160 -4.35 1.95 36.49
C GLU A 160 -4.44 0.95 35.34
N ASP A 161 -4.40 -0.36 35.60
CA ASP A 161 -4.24 -1.40 34.59
C ASP A 161 -5.40 -2.38 34.47
N VAL A 162 -6.45 -2.27 35.29
CA VAL A 162 -7.56 -3.23 35.26
C VAL A 162 -8.71 -2.71 34.40
N TRP A 163 -8.91 -3.37 33.27
CA TRP A 163 -9.97 -3.06 32.32
C TRP A 163 -11.06 -4.12 32.38
N LEU A 164 -12.31 -3.69 32.58
CA LEU A 164 -13.48 -4.54 32.63
C LEU A 164 -14.27 -4.46 31.32
N ASP A 165 -14.68 -5.61 30.80
CA ASP A 165 -15.46 -5.67 29.57
C ASP A 165 -16.91 -5.22 29.80
N ILE A 166 -17.41 -4.42 28.87
CA ILE A 166 -18.83 -4.08 28.77
C ILE A 166 -19.48 -5.10 27.84
N PRO A 167 -20.48 -5.88 28.31
CA PRO A 167 -21.17 -6.85 27.47
C PRO A 167 -21.79 -6.21 26.23
N GLU A 168 -21.75 -6.89 25.11
CA GLU A 168 -22.22 -6.39 23.80
C GLU A 168 -23.68 -5.89 23.83
N LYS A 169 -24.53 -6.54 24.62
CA LYS A 169 -25.92 -6.11 24.86
C LYS A 169 -26.07 -4.80 25.64
N SER A 170 -24.99 -4.31 26.27
CA SER A 170 -24.98 -3.12 27.12
C SER A 170 -24.44 -1.88 26.38
N TYR A 171 -24.20 -1.95 25.08
CA TYR A 171 -23.90 -0.79 24.23
C TYR A 171 -24.55 -0.95 22.86
N ARG A 172 -24.74 0.15 22.16
CA ARG A 172 -25.25 0.18 20.79
C ARG A 172 -24.41 1.14 19.96
N MET A 173 -24.03 0.68 18.77
CA MET A 173 -23.44 1.52 17.75
C MET A 173 -24.55 2.15 16.92
N GLN A 174 -24.45 3.44 16.65
CA GLN A 174 -25.37 4.22 15.84
C GLN A 174 -24.57 5.09 14.89
N ILE A 175 -25.08 5.28 13.69
CA ILE A 175 -24.56 6.29 12.75
C ILE A 175 -25.59 7.40 12.76
N GLU A 176 -25.19 8.58 13.23
CA GLU A 176 -26.07 9.73 13.32
C GLU A 176 -25.37 10.95 12.72
N ALA A 177 -26.00 11.59 11.75
CA ALA A 177 -25.45 12.73 10.99
C ALA A 177 -24.10 12.45 10.30
N GLY A 178 -23.85 11.19 9.91
CA GLY A 178 -22.58 10.78 9.31
C GLY A 178 -21.45 10.45 10.30
N GLU A 179 -21.71 10.60 11.59
CA GLU A 179 -20.74 10.29 12.66
C GLU A 179 -21.00 8.91 13.27
N ASN A 180 -19.94 8.17 13.52
CA ASN A 180 -20.00 6.93 14.28
C ASN A 180 -20.16 7.27 15.76
N ARG A 181 -21.25 6.80 16.38
CA ARG A 181 -21.56 7.01 17.80
C ARG A 181 -21.76 5.68 18.50
N VAL A 182 -21.24 5.57 19.71
CA VAL A 182 -21.50 4.43 20.60
C VAL A 182 -22.22 4.92 21.82
N ARG A 183 -23.43 4.40 22.04
CA ARG A 183 -24.20 4.65 23.25
C ARG A 183 -24.03 3.48 24.20
N ILE A 184 -23.54 3.75 25.42
CA ILE A 184 -23.43 2.77 26.49
C ILE A 184 -24.71 2.81 27.31
N LEU A 185 -25.35 1.66 27.46
CA LEU A 185 -26.65 1.50 28.16
C LEU A 185 -26.49 1.17 29.66
N ARG A 186 -25.24 0.93 30.08
CA ARG A 186 -24.90 0.59 31.46
C ARG A 186 -24.31 1.81 32.15
N ASN A 187 -24.65 1.96 33.43
CA ASN A 187 -24.05 3.00 34.26
C ASN A 187 -22.58 2.65 34.54
N ILE A 188 -21.67 3.53 34.14
CA ILE A 188 -20.22 3.44 34.36
C ILE A 188 -19.85 4.56 35.33
N PRO A 189 -18.98 4.30 36.33
CA PRO A 189 -18.53 5.34 37.24
C PRO A 189 -17.88 6.51 36.49
N SER A 190 -18.26 7.74 36.84
CA SER A 190 -17.62 8.94 36.32
C SER A 190 -16.16 9.03 36.75
N GLY A 191 -15.32 9.71 35.98
CA GLY A 191 -13.88 9.86 36.23
C GLY A 191 -13.06 8.62 35.90
N THR A 192 -13.66 7.65 35.18
CA THR A 192 -12.93 6.52 34.58
C THR A 192 -12.82 6.70 33.09
N GLU A 193 -11.94 5.93 32.46
CA GLU A 193 -11.79 5.90 31.00
C GLU A 193 -12.55 4.73 30.39
N VAL A 194 -13.09 4.95 29.19
CA VAL A 194 -13.64 3.89 28.34
C VAL A 194 -12.74 3.72 27.12
N ARG A 195 -12.40 2.46 26.81
CA ARG A 195 -11.61 2.06 25.67
C ARG A 195 -12.50 1.33 24.68
N PHE A 196 -12.51 1.82 23.46
CA PHE A 196 -13.20 1.21 22.33
C PHE A 196 -12.16 0.53 21.44
N ILE A 197 -12.34 -0.78 21.23
CA ILE A 197 -11.52 -1.58 20.33
C ILE A 197 -12.37 -1.86 19.11
N TYR A 198 -11.91 -1.44 17.95
CA TYR A 198 -12.69 -1.49 16.71
C TYR A 198 -11.88 -1.94 15.50
N LYS A 199 -12.62 -2.36 14.47
CA LYS A 199 -12.08 -2.69 13.16
C LYS A 199 -11.91 -1.41 12.36
N ALA A 200 -10.72 -1.19 11.84
CA ALA A 200 -10.44 -0.06 10.94
C ALA A 200 -9.84 -0.57 9.62
N PRO A 201 -10.01 0.16 8.52
CA PRO A 201 -9.32 -0.16 7.27
C PRO A 201 -7.82 0.05 7.40
N PHE A 202 -7.06 -0.61 6.53
CA PHE A 202 -5.64 -0.32 6.37
C PHE A 202 -5.45 1.08 5.78
N SER A 203 -4.30 1.68 6.03
CA SER A 203 -3.95 3.01 5.52
C SER A 203 -3.02 2.88 4.32
N ALA A 204 -3.15 3.78 3.35
CA ALA A 204 -2.17 3.88 2.28
C ALA A 204 -0.86 4.44 2.82
N ALA A 205 0.26 3.99 2.25
CA ALA A 205 1.56 4.57 2.50
C ALA A 205 1.67 5.96 1.86
N SER A 206 2.34 6.88 2.53
CA SER A 206 2.59 8.23 2.03
C SER A 206 3.92 8.34 1.29
N SER A 207 4.86 7.45 1.59
CA SER A 207 6.22 7.46 1.03
C SER A 207 6.79 6.04 0.89
N LEU A 208 7.89 5.95 0.10
CA LEU A 208 8.65 4.70 -0.03
C LEU A 208 9.39 4.29 1.26
N ALA A 209 9.60 5.22 2.19
CA ALA A 209 10.28 4.97 3.45
C ALA A 209 9.35 4.41 4.54
N ASP A 210 8.04 4.47 4.32
CA ASP A 210 7.05 4.03 5.29
C ASP A 210 7.18 2.53 5.59
N ASP A 211 6.88 2.17 6.83
CA ASP A 211 6.81 0.79 7.30
C ASP A 211 5.38 0.26 7.07
N PRO A 212 5.18 -0.81 6.27
CA PRO A 212 3.86 -1.34 6.01
C PRO A 212 3.13 -1.81 7.28
N VAL A 213 3.86 -2.15 8.33
CA VAL A 213 3.28 -2.59 9.61
C VAL A 213 2.89 -1.38 10.46
N ALA A 214 3.84 -0.46 10.70
CA ALA A 214 3.61 0.67 11.58
C ALA A 214 2.69 1.73 10.96
N ASP A 215 2.89 2.06 9.68
CA ASP A 215 2.21 3.19 9.04
C ASP A 215 0.93 2.75 8.32
N CYS A 216 0.93 1.59 7.66
CA CYS A 216 -0.25 1.08 6.96
C CYS A 216 -1.14 0.19 7.85
N GLY A 217 -0.60 -0.35 8.95
CA GLY A 217 -1.32 -1.21 9.90
C GLY A 217 -1.43 -2.67 9.47
N LEU A 218 -0.61 -3.12 8.50
CA LEU A 218 -0.54 -4.53 8.13
C LEU A 218 0.07 -5.36 9.27
N ALA A 219 -0.30 -6.64 9.38
CA ALA A 219 0.46 -7.55 10.23
C ALA A 219 1.75 -7.98 9.50
N ASP A 220 2.82 -8.31 10.25
CA ASP A 220 4.07 -8.82 9.66
C ASP A 220 3.85 -9.99 8.69
N THR A 221 2.86 -10.83 8.98
CA THR A 221 2.49 -11.99 8.16
C THR A 221 1.74 -11.62 6.87
N MET A 222 1.35 -10.37 6.69
CA MET A 222 0.53 -9.89 5.57
C MET A 222 1.33 -9.05 4.56
N VAL A 223 2.60 -8.76 4.84
CA VAL A 223 3.42 -7.82 4.03
C VAL A 223 3.61 -8.30 2.59
N ASP A 224 3.56 -9.61 2.34
CA ASP A 224 3.67 -10.21 1.01
C ASP A 224 2.40 -10.06 0.16
N ILE A 225 1.23 -9.96 0.79
CA ILE A 225 -0.07 -10.04 0.12
C ILE A 225 -0.28 -8.91 -0.91
N PRO A 226 -0.04 -7.62 -0.60
CA PRO A 226 -0.20 -6.55 -1.59
C PRO A 226 0.70 -6.75 -2.82
N SER A 227 1.94 -7.23 -2.62
CA SER A 227 2.87 -7.53 -3.72
C SER A 227 2.35 -8.63 -4.65
N LEU A 228 1.69 -9.66 -4.11
CA LEU A 228 1.05 -10.71 -4.93
C LEU A 228 -0.13 -10.16 -5.75
N GLY A 229 -0.95 -9.28 -5.16
CA GLY A 229 -2.07 -8.64 -5.85
C GLY A 229 -1.61 -7.78 -7.04
N VAL A 230 -0.60 -6.93 -6.79
CA VAL A 230 0.02 -6.11 -7.85
C VAL A 230 0.64 -6.97 -8.94
N LEU A 231 1.36 -8.03 -8.56
CA LEU A 231 2.00 -8.95 -9.51
C LEU A 231 0.98 -9.62 -10.42
N ALA A 232 -0.14 -10.09 -9.88
CA ALA A 232 -1.22 -10.69 -10.67
C ALA A 232 -1.77 -9.69 -11.69
N THR A 233 -1.94 -8.44 -11.30
CA THR A 233 -2.42 -7.36 -12.17
C THR A 233 -1.40 -7.02 -13.27
N LEU A 234 -0.11 -6.88 -12.92
CA LEU A 234 0.96 -6.59 -13.88
C LEU A 234 1.10 -7.67 -14.95
N LEU A 235 1.03 -8.94 -14.58
CA LEU A 235 1.13 -10.04 -15.53
C LEU A 235 -0.05 -10.06 -16.51
N ARG A 236 -1.26 -9.74 -16.05
CA ARG A 236 -2.45 -9.66 -16.92
C ARG A 236 -2.37 -8.49 -17.90
N THR A 237 -1.96 -7.31 -17.42
CA THR A 237 -1.84 -6.12 -18.28
C THR A 237 -0.74 -6.27 -19.31
N THR A 238 0.36 -6.95 -18.99
CA THR A 238 1.45 -7.24 -19.91
C THR A 238 0.98 -8.14 -21.06
N GLU A 239 0.16 -9.16 -20.79
CA GLU A 239 -0.40 -10.05 -21.80
C GLU A 239 -1.40 -9.34 -22.71
N SER A 240 -2.26 -8.48 -22.15
CA SER A 240 -3.21 -7.69 -22.92
C SER A 240 -2.50 -6.79 -23.94
N ARG A 241 -1.43 -6.10 -23.53
CA ARG A 241 -0.61 -5.28 -24.45
C ARG A 241 0.06 -6.12 -25.53
N ARG A 242 0.55 -7.31 -25.19
CA ARG A 242 1.16 -8.24 -26.14
C ARG A 242 0.16 -8.72 -27.18
N ASN A 243 -1.04 -9.09 -26.78
CA ASN A 243 -2.09 -9.54 -27.70
C ASN A 243 -2.51 -8.42 -28.66
N GLN A 244 -2.56 -7.16 -28.22
CA GLN A 244 -2.81 -6.01 -29.09
C GLN A 244 -1.70 -5.79 -30.14
N VAL A 245 -0.44 -5.97 -29.77
CA VAL A 245 0.70 -5.85 -30.70
C VAL A 245 0.72 -7.00 -31.71
N GLN A 246 0.34 -8.20 -31.29
CA GLN A 246 0.26 -9.37 -32.21
C GLN A 246 -0.83 -9.22 -33.27
N THR A 247 -1.95 -8.57 -32.95
CA THR A 247 -3.02 -8.29 -33.92
C THR A 247 -2.61 -7.21 -34.94
N GLN A 248 -1.58 -6.42 -34.67
CA GLN A 248 -1.10 -5.34 -35.56
C GLN A 248 0.07 -5.72 -36.48
N GLY A 249 0.55 -6.97 -36.44
CA GLY A 249 1.42 -7.52 -37.52
C GLY A 249 2.89 -7.67 -37.23
N ASP A 250 3.28 -8.61 -36.40
CA ASP A 250 4.59 -9.26 -36.58
C ASP A 250 4.56 -10.72 -36.09
N SER A 251 4.18 -11.64 -36.98
CA SER A 251 4.06 -13.08 -36.69
C SER A 251 5.40 -13.78 -36.44
N ARG A 252 6.55 -13.12 -36.71
CA ARG A 252 7.88 -13.74 -36.58
C ARG A 252 8.40 -13.80 -35.15
N ARG A 253 7.95 -12.90 -34.25
CA ARG A 253 8.33 -12.90 -32.83
C ARG A 253 7.32 -13.61 -31.91
N ALA A 254 6.19 -13.99 -32.43
CA ALA A 254 5.12 -14.67 -31.66
C ALA A 254 5.46 -16.13 -31.31
N GLY A 255 6.48 -16.73 -31.92
CA GLY A 255 6.80 -18.15 -31.74
C GLY A 255 7.56 -18.53 -30.46
N GLU A 256 8.16 -17.56 -29.76
CA GLU A 256 9.09 -17.83 -28.66
C GLU A 256 8.40 -18.04 -27.29
N VAL A 257 7.20 -17.54 -27.09
CA VAL A 257 6.44 -17.73 -25.84
C VAL A 257 5.01 -18.09 -26.16
N GLN A 258 4.55 -19.19 -25.62
CA GLN A 258 3.19 -19.69 -25.81
C GLN A 258 2.15 -18.61 -25.44
N SER A 259 1.21 -18.34 -26.35
CA SER A 259 0.09 -17.43 -26.09
C SER A 259 -0.67 -17.87 -24.84
N GLY A 260 -0.92 -16.93 -23.91
CA GLY A 260 -1.59 -17.21 -22.65
C GLY A 260 -0.69 -17.62 -21.47
N ALA A 261 0.62 -17.76 -21.65
CA ALA A 261 1.53 -18.14 -20.57
C ALA A 261 1.52 -17.14 -19.40
N ASN A 262 1.51 -15.83 -19.69
CA ASN A 262 1.42 -14.80 -18.65
C ASN A 262 0.05 -14.76 -17.99
N THR A 263 -1.03 -15.04 -18.74
CA THR A 263 -2.39 -15.16 -18.20
C THR A 263 -2.49 -16.35 -17.23
N ALA A 264 -1.88 -17.50 -17.59
CA ALA A 264 -1.84 -18.67 -16.72
C ALA A 264 -1.02 -18.40 -15.44
N ALA A 265 0.15 -17.74 -15.59
CA ALA A 265 0.96 -17.31 -14.46
C ALA A 265 0.20 -16.32 -13.56
N GLY A 266 -0.43 -15.29 -14.16
CA GLY A 266 -1.27 -14.32 -13.43
C GLY A 266 -2.42 -14.99 -12.68
N SER A 267 -3.10 -15.96 -13.28
CA SER A 267 -4.18 -16.72 -12.63
C SER A 267 -3.69 -17.62 -11.48
N ARG A 268 -2.47 -18.13 -11.57
CA ARG A 268 -1.84 -18.88 -10.47
C ARG A 268 -1.55 -17.97 -9.29
N ILE A 269 -0.95 -16.81 -9.55
CA ILE A 269 -0.61 -15.83 -8.52
C ILE A 269 -1.88 -15.26 -7.87
N GLU A 270 -2.94 -15.02 -8.65
CA GLU A 270 -4.21 -14.60 -8.09
C GLU A 270 -4.83 -15.63 -7.14
N ARG A 271 -4.71 -16.92 -7.45
CA ARG A 271 -5.13 -17.98 -6.51
C ARG A 271 -4.31 -17.93 -5.24
N GLU A 272 -2.98 -17.84 -5.35
CA GLU A 272 -2.08 -17.73 -4.22
C GLU A 272 -2.42 -16.48 -3.36
N TYR A 273 -2.66 -15.33 -3.99
CA TYR A 273 -3.14 -14.12 -3.31
C TYR A 273 -4.42 -14.38 -2.52
N ARG A 274 -5.43 -15.01 -3.14
CA ARG A 274 -6.71 -15.31 -2.46
C ARG A 274 -6.55 -16.30 -1.31
N ASP A 275 -5.71 -17.30 -1.49
CA ASP A 275 -5.41 -18.29 -0.45
C ASP A 275 -4.75 -17.62 0.75
N ARG A 276 -3.78 -16.71 0.51
CA ARG A 276 -3.13 -15.92 1.56
C ARG A 276 -4.10 -14.99 2.28
N VAL A 277 -4.97 -14.28 1.55
CA VAL A 277 -6.02 -13.43 2.14
C VAL A 277 -6.94 -14.26 3.04
N ASN A 278 -7.41 -15.42 2.59
CA ASN A 278 -8.28 -16.31 3.36
C ASN A 278 -7.58 -16.85 4.62
N GLU A 279 -6.32 -17.23 4.51
CA GLU A 279 -5.51 -17.69 5.65
C GLU A 279 -5.39 -16.62 6.73
N GLU A 280 -5.05 -15.38 6.36
CA GLU A 280 -4.93 -14.30 7.33
C GLU A 280 -6.28 -13.87 7.89
N ALA A 281 -7.35 -13.89 7.11
CA ALA A 281 -8.70 -13.65 7.61
C ALA A 281 -9.11 -14.70 8.66
N ALA A 282 -8.79 -15.98 8.42
CA ALA A 282 -9.03 -17.04 9.40
C ALA A 282 -8.22 -16.85 10.69
N ARG A 283 -6.92 -16.47 10.58
CA ARG A 283 -6.07 -16.14 11.74
C ARG A 283 -6.62 -14.96 12.54
N LEU A 284 -7.07 -13.92 11.85
CA LEU A 284 -7.65 -12.74 12.49
C LEU A 284 -8.93 -13.08 13.25
N MET A 285 -9.81 -13.90 12.66
CA MET A 285 -11.02 -14.39 13.33
C MET A 285 -10.71 -15.20 14.59
N GLN A 286 -9.69 -16.07 14.55
CA GLN A 286 -9.26 -16.82 15.72
C GLN A 286 -8.78 -15.92 16.87
N ARG A 287 -7.95 -14.91 16.56
CA ARG A 287 -7.47 -13.93 17.55
C ARG A 287 -8.62 -13.18 18.23
N VAL A 288 -9.61 -12.75 17.44
CA VAL A 288 -10.77 -12.02 17.97
C VAL A 288 -11.66 -12.91 18.83
N SER A 289 -11.87 -14.18 18.46
CA SER A 289 -12.67 -15.12 19.26
C SER A 289 -12.01 -15.48 20.59
N ILE A 290 -10.68 -15.66 20.62
CA ILE A 290 -9.93 -15.90 21.87
C ILE A 290 -10.02 -14.68 22.79
N GLN A 291 -9.95 -13.47 22.27
CA GLN A 291 -10.12 -12.26 23.06
C GLN A 291 -11.55 -12.07 23.61
N ARG A 292 -12.56 -12.68 22.98
CA ARG A 292 -13.95 -12.67 23.48
C ARG A 292 -14.22 -13.69 24.60
N SER A 293 -13.37 -14.71 24.72
CA SER A 293 -13.53 -15.80 25.70
C SER A 293 -12.73 -15.60 26.99
N LEU A 294 -11.85 -14.61 27.06
CA LEU A 294 -11.08 -14.19 28.24
C LEU A 294 -11.72 -12.96 28.90
#